data_b3dc94726c034ee6bee7122d0e772799
#
_entry.id   b3dc94726c034ee6bee7122d0e772799
#
_cell.length_a   1.000
_cell.length_b   1.000
_cell.length_c   1.000
_cell.angle_alpha   90.00
_cell.angle_beta   90.00
_cell.angle_gamma   90.00
#
_symmetry.space_group_name_H-M   'P 1'
#
loop_
_entity.id
_entity.type
_entity.pdbx_description
1 polymer ?
#
loop_
_entity_poly.entity_id
_entity_poly.type
_entity_poly.pdbx_seq_one_letter_code
_entity_poly.pdbx_strand_id
1 'polypeptide(L)'
;MSFLPLILSIKTRFSGFMQLALLLALLPFALAVSGCEEEKSDTIIRHYAGPMVRSENLNTVYSDSGKTKMRLEAPVQVEYSDGNQEYEKGLTVTFYKMDTVRQSYLKADFVHYNKQQDLYTAIGHVVLEDLIKHEKLNTEKLHWSRSEGRVFNNEFVEITTPTQILKGKGLTAKQDFSSYTILEPEGQILHADSADFF
;
A
#
# COMPACT_ATOMS: atom_id res chain seq x y z
N MET A 1 -55.77 -16.61 52.79
CA MET A 1 -56.55 -17.59 52.00
C MET A 1 -55.56 -18.53 51.37
N SER A 2 -55.57 -19.77 51.93
CA SER A 2 -54.62 -20.86 51.59
C SER A 2 -54.99 -21.51 50.28
N PHE A 3 -54.00 -21.85 49.45
CA PHE A 3 -54.14 -22.99 48.55
C PHE A 3 -52.79 -23.69 48.43
N LEU A 4 -52.70 -24.84 49.08
CA LEU A 4 -51.65 -25.82 48.99
C LEU A 4 -52.00 -26.81 47.85
N PRO A 5 -51.18 -27.13 46.87
CA PRO A 5 -51.41 -28.24 45.98
C PRO A 5 -50.79 -29.53 46.49
N LEU A 6 -51.61 -30.52 46.52
CA LEU A 6 -51.44 -31.91 46.80
C LEU A 6 -50.34 -32.56 45.95
N ILE A 7 -49.24 -32.97 46.57
CA ILE A 7 -48.22 -33.79 45.89
C ILE A 7 -48.68 -35.24 45.95
N LEU A 8 -49.14 -35.72 44.82
CA LEU A 8 -49.57 -37.13 44.65
C LEU A 8 -48.28 -38.00 44.54
N SER A 9 -48.01 -38.71 45.64
CA SER A 9 -46.90 -39.69 45.69
C SER A 9 -47.28 -40.94 44.93
N ILE A 10 -46.80 -41.04 43.65
CA ILE A 10 -46.89 -42.29 42.88
C ILE A 10 -45.71 -43.18 43.26
N LYS A 11 -45.93 -44.07 44.25
CA LYS A 11 -44.98 -45.18 44.49
C LYS A 11 -45.20 -46.26 43.44
N THR A 12 -44.57 -46.14 42.34
CA THR A 12 -44.45 -47.26 41.38
C THR A 12 -43.41 -48.24 41.88
N ARG A 13 -43.84 -49.38 42.36
CA ARG A 13 -42.96 -50.54 42.63
C ARG A 13 -42.47 -51.08 41.29
N PHE A 14 -41.40 -50.53 40.74
CA PHE A 14 -40.73 -51.09 39.57
C PHE A 14 -40.06 -52.39 40.01
N SER A 15 -40.38 -53.52 39.33
CA SER A 15 -39.73 -54.79 39.46
C SER A 15 -38.23 -54.59 39.22
N GLY A 16 -37.38 -55.19 40.10
CA GLY A 16 -35.90 -55.04 39.99
C GLY A 16 -35.30 -55.34 38.62
N PHE A 17 -36.04 -56.11 37.80
CA PHE A 17 -35.63 -56.42 36.42
C PHE A 17 -35.71 -55.17 35.49
N MET A 18 -36.70 -54.29 35.75
CA MET A 18 -36.90 -53.08 34.97
C MET A 18 -35.91 -51.98 35.35
N GLN A 19 -35.48 -51.94 36.62
CA GLN A 19 -34.41 -51.06 37.07
C GLN A 19 -33.03 -51.44 36.49
N LEU A 20 -32.75 -52.77 36.38
CA LEU A 20 -31.54 -53.27 35.77
C LEU A 20 -31.50 -53.00 34.28
N ALA A 21 -32.61 -53.12 33.58
CA ALA A 21 -32.74 -52.83 32.15
C ALA A 21 -32.54 -51.31 31.87
N LEU A 22 -33.06 -50.42 32.74
CA LEU A 22 -32.87 -49.00 32.62
C LEU A 22 -31.39 -48.58 32.84
N LEU A 23 -30.71 -49.19 33.82
CA LEU A 23 -29.31 -48.95 34.08
C LEU A 23 -28.42 -49.47 32.94
N LEU A 24 -28.74 -50.58 32.30
CA LEU A 24 -28.00 -51.13 31.15
C LEU A 24 -28.23 -50.26 29.89
N ALA A 25 -29.38 -49.64 29.76
CA ALA A 25 -29.67 -48.73 28.61
C ALA A 25 -29.00 -47.34 28.75
N LEU A 26 -28.74 -46.90 29.98
CA LEU A 26 -28.06 -45.59 30.24
C LEU A 26 -26.55 -45.69 30.12
N LEU A 27 -25.98 -46.91 30.27
CA LEU A 27 -24.51 -47.11 30.18
C LEU A 27 -23.89 -46.71 28.83
N PRO A 28 -24.47 -47.06 27.65
CA PRO A 28 -23.93 -46.65 26.37
C PRO A 28 -24.10 -45.15 26.10
N PHE A 29 -25.08 -44.52 26.70
CA PHE A 29 -25.32 -43.07 26.58
C PHE A 29 -24.28 -42.24 27.32
N ALA A 30 -23.76 -42.74 28.46
CA ALA A 30 -22.70 -42.08 29.22
C ALA A 30 -21.32 -42.16 28.51
N LEU A 31 -21.10 -43.17 27.64
CA LEU A 31 -19.90 -43.34 26.86
C LEU A 31 -19.89 -42.48 25.57
N ALA A 32 -21.04 -41.98 25.12
CA ALA A 32 -21.14 -41.15 23.94
C ALA A 32 -20.83 -39.67 24.17
N VAL A 33 -20.69 -39.23 25.42
CA VAL A 33 -20.31 -37.86 25.80
C VAL A 33 -18.82 -37.68 26.14
N SER A 34 -17.96 -38.69 25.89
CA SER A 34 -16.51 -38.46 25.82
C SER A 34 -16.22 -37.70 24.54
N GLY A 35 -16.56 -36.39 24.58
CA GLY A 35 -16.23 -35.44 23.53
C GLY A 35 -14.74 -35.42 23.27
N CYS A 36 -14.36 -35.23 22.03
CA CYS A 36 -12.99 -34.97 21.62
C CYS A 36 -12.40 -33.90 22.55
N GLU A 37 -11.40 -34.27 23.32
CA GLU A 37 -10.52 -33.34 23.98
C GLU A 37 -9.80 -32.61 22.84
N GLU A 38 -10.14 -31.36 22.63
CA GLU A 38 -9.49 -30.48 21.67
C GLU A 38 -8.05 -30.37 22.14
N GLU A 39 -7.17 -31.13 21.50
CA GLU A 39 -5.73 -31.03 21.70
C GLU A 39 -5.39 -29.56 21.42
N LYS A 40 -5.17 -28.78 22.49
CA LYS A 40 -4.62 -27.44 22.39
C LYS A 40 -3.23 -27.61 21.80
N SER A 41 -3.17 -27.73 20.48
CA SER A 41 -1.96 -27.52 19.73
C SER A 41 -1.53 -26.09 20.10
N ASP A 42 -0.46 -25.97 20.87
CA ASP A 42 0.30 -24.74 21.01
C ASP A 42 0.92 -24.44 19.63
N THR A 43 0.04 -24.13 18.68
CA THR A 43 0.43 -23.60 17.39
C THR A 43 1.02 -22.25 17.70
N ILE A 44 2.35 -22.19 17.79
CA ILE A 44 3.06 -20.91 17.73
C ILE A 44 2.58 -20.27 16.44
N ILE A 45 1.62 -19.36 16.54
CA ILE A 45 1.17 -18.53 15.42
C ILE A 45 2.40 -17.70 15.05
N ARG A 46 3.24 -18.23 14.17
CA ARG A 46 4.31 -17.44 13.56
C ARG A 46 3.60 -16.38 12.76
N HIS A 47 3.62 -15.15 13.27
CA HIS A 47 3.11 -14.02 12.55
C HIS A 47 3.89 -13.94 11.23
N TYR A 48 3.22 -14.22 10.13
CA TYR A 48 3.83 -14.12 8.81
C TYR A 48 4.05 -12.62 8.51
N ALA A 49 5.32 -12.22 8.47
CA ALA A 49 5.73 -10.85 8.18
C ALA A 49 6.14 -10.63 6.71
N GLY A 50 5.98 -11.67 5.89
CA GLY A 50 6.30 -11.60 4.46
C GLY A 50 5.22 -10.90 3.62
N PRO A 51 5.45 -10.80 2.30
CA PRO A 51 4.51 -10.19 1.37
C PRO A 51 3.21 -10.99 1.27
N MET A 52 2.07 -10.30 1.32
CA MET A 52 0.75 -10.91 1.14
C MET A 52 0.41 -11.13 -0.33
N VAL A 53 0.80 -10.18 -1.18
CA VAL A 53 0.53 -10.22 -2.62
C VAL A 53 1.82 -9.88 -3.38
N ARG A 54 2.08 -10.64 -4.44
CA ARG A 54 3.11 -10.33 -5.44
C ARG A 54 2.45 -10.29 -6.80
N SER A 55 2.54 -9.16 -7.46
CA SER A 55 2.02 -8.93 -8.80
C SER A 55 3.17 -8.77 -9.79
N GLU A 56 3.06 -9.40 -10.96
CA GLU A 56 4.05 -9.28 -12.04
C GLU A 56 3.44 -8.57 -13.24
N ASN A 57 4.24 -7.80 -13.96
CA ASN A 57 3.84 -7.01 -15.12
C ASN A 57 2.64 -6.10 -14.83
N LEU A 58 2.73 -5.37 -13.70
CA LEU A 58 1.68 -4.47 -13.26
C LEU A 58 1.49 -3.33 -14.27
N ASN A 59 0.24 -3.09 -14.66
CA ASN A 59 -0.16 -1.94 -15.47
C ASN A 59 -1.49 -1.41 -14.91
N THR A 60 -1.42 -0.32 -14.14
CA THR A 60 -2.56 0.29 -13.49
C THR A 60 -2.86 1.64 -14.11
N VAL A 61 -4.10 1.87 -14.47
CA VAL A 61 -4.58 3.15 -15.02
C VAL A 61 -5.49 3.81 -13.98
N TYR A 62 -5.13 5.02 -13.59
CA TYR A 62 -5.99 5.88 -12.79
C TYR A 62 -6.72 6.87 -13.69
N SER A 63 -8.04 6.88 -13.59
CA SER A 63 -8.92 7.76 -14.34
C SER A 63 -9.82 8.56 -13.41
N ASP A 64 -10.07 9.80 -13.77
CA ASP A 64 -11.01 10.68 -13.09
C ASP A 64 -11.98 11.28 -14.12
N SER A 65 -13.29 11.17 -13.81
CA SER A 65 -14.36 11.62 -14.69
C SER A 65 -14.25 11.07 -16.13
N GLY A 66 -13.88 9.78 -16.25
CA GLY A 66 -13.71 9.08 -17.53
C GLY A 66 -12.47 9.46 -18.32
N LYS A 67 -11.56 10.26 -17.75
CA LYS A 67 -10.30 10.68 -18.39
C LYS A 67 -9.11 10.09 -17.67
N THR A 68 -8.20 9.49 -18.42
CA THR A 68 -6.93 8.97 -17.88
C THR A 68 -6.10 10.13 -17.33
N LYS A 69 -5.70 10.00 -16.07
CA LYS A 69 -4.83 10.96 -15.38
C LYS A 69 -3.42 10.44 -15.24
N MET A 70 -3.29 9.15 -14.97
CA MET A 70 -2.01 8.53 -14.65
C MET A 70 -2.01 7.05 -15.05
N ARG A 71 -0.88 6.55 -15.49
CA ARG A 71 -0.59 5.14 -15.69
C ARG A 71 0.65 4.76 -14.88
N LEU A 72 0.55 3.68 -14.15
CA LEU A 72 1.64 3.10 -13.37
C LEU A 72 2.00 1.74 -13.95
N GLU A 73 3.28 1.55 -14.26
CA GLU A 73 3.83 0.34 -14.86
C GLU A 73 5.02 -0.14 -14.05
N ALA A 74 4.99 -1.40 -13.61
CA ALA A 74 6.08 -2.00 -12.86
C ALA A 74 6.24 -3.49 -13.22
N PRO A 75 7.48 -3.98 -13.36
CA PRO A 75 7.73 -5.41 -13.58
C PRO A 75 7.26 -6.27 -12.41
N VAL A 76 7.44 -5.79 -11.18
CA VAL A 76 7.06 -6.49 -9.95
C VAL A 76 6.57 -5.49 -8.92
N GLN A 77 5.45 -5.80 -8.30
CA GLN A 77 4.93 -5.15 -7.10
C GLN A 77 4.77 -6.19 -5.99
N VAL A 78 5.20 -5.84 -4.81
CA VAL A 78 5.00 -6.61 -3.58
C VAL A 78 4.15 -5.78 -2.63
N GLU A 79 3.12 -6.39 -2.04
CA GLU A 79 2.26 -5.74 -1.05
C GLU A 79 2.31 -6.51 0.26
N TYR A 80 2.45 -5.79 1.37
CA TYR A 80 2.53 -6.32 2.74
C TYR A 80 1.20 -6.20 3.48
N SER A 81 1.06 -6.89 4.60
CA SER A 81 -0.17 -6.93 5.42
C SER A 81 -0.60 -5.55 5.97
N ASP A 82 0.34 -4.64 6.16
CA ASP A 82 0.10 -3.25 6.58
C ASP A 82 -0.32 -2.34 5.41
N GLY A 83 -0.33 -2.89 4.19
CA GLY A 83 -0.67 -2.20 2.94
C GLY A 83 0.47 -1.36 2.38
N ASN A 84 1.69 -1.48 2.92
CA ASN A 84 2.88 -0.96 2.27
C ASN A 84 3.17 -1.74 0.99
N GLN A 85 3.80 -1.09 0.02
CA GLN A 85 4.11 -1.70 -1.26
C GLN A 85 5.57 -1.41 -1.65
N GLU A 86 6.16 -2.35 -2.35
CA GLU A 86 7.50 -2.23 -2.92
C GLU A 86 7.48 -2.59 -4.40
N TYR A 87 8.24 -1.84 -5.18
CA TYR A 87 8.44 -2.03 -6.61
C TYR A 87 9.92 -2.35 -6.82
N GLU A 88 10.26 -3.63 -6.63
CA GLU A 88 11.64 -4.11 -6.53
C GLU A 88 12.47 -3.98 -7.81
N LYS A 89 11.81 -3.93 -8.97
CA LYS A 89 12.45 -3.87 -10.30
C LYS A 89 12.12 -2.57 -11.03
N GLY A 90 11.89 -1.52 -10.25
CA GLY A 90 11.56 -0.21 -10.75
C GLY A 90 10.07 0.03 -10.99
N LEU A 91 9.78 1.29 -11.22
CA LEU A 91 8.46 1.83 -11.45
C LEU A 91 8.55 2.93 -12.51
N THR A 92 7.56 2.96 -13.40
CA THR A 92 7.30 4.10 -14.27
C THR A 92 5.90 4.61 -14.05
N VAL A 93 5.76 5.91 -13.77
CA VAL A 93 4.46 6.60 -13.67
C VAL A 93 4.39 7.62 -14.77
N THR A 94 3.41 7.51 -15.65
CA THR A 94 3.14 8.48 -16.72
C THR A 94 1.90 9.30 -16.37
N PHE A 95 2.05 10.61 -16.39
CA PHE A 95 0.94 11.57 -16.20
C PHE A 95 0.41 12.03 -17.54
N TYR A 96 -0.91 12.21 -17.62
CA TYR A 96 -1.58 12.58 -18.86
C TYR A 96 -2.30 13.94 -18.72
N LYS A 97 -2.16 14.72 -19.77
CA LYS A 97 -2.97 15.92 -20.01
C LYS A 97 -4.05 15.56 -21.02
N MET A 98 -5.30 15.89 -20.73
CA MET A 98 -6.42 15.63 -21.63
C MET A 98 -6.49 14.19 -22.17
N ASP A 99 -6.43 13.19 -21.23
CA ASP A 99 -6.65 11.76 -21.45
C ASP A 99 -5.60 11.02 -22.29
N THR A 100 -5.15 11.55 -23.39
CA THR A 100 -4.25 10.84 -24.34
C THR A 100 -2.86 11.45 -24.45
N VAL A 101 -2.70 12.72 -24.09
CA VAL A 101 -1.42 13.43 -24.22
C VAL A 101 -0.56 13.17 -23.00
N ARG A 102 0.56 12.47 -23.18
CA ARG A 102 1.58 12.34 -22.13
C ARG A 102 2.13 13.70 -21.78
N GLN A 103 2.00 14.11 -20.52
CA GLN A 103 2.54 15.36 -20.01
C GLN A 103 3.92 15.15 -19.42
N SER A 104 4.05 14.21 -18.50
CA SER A 104 5.30 13.93 -17.82
C SER A 104 5.39 12.45 -17.44
N TYR A 105 6.59 11.99 -17.10
CA TYR A 105 6.76 10.69 -16.48
C TYR A 105 7.81 10.75 -15.35
N LEU A 106 7.61 9.88 -14.37
CA LEU A 106 8.56 9.56 -13.31
C LEU A 106 9.04 8.13 -13.51
N LYS A 107 10.35 7.90 -13.41
CA LYS A 107 10.96 6.57 -13.43
C LYS A 107 11.99 6.44 -12.31
N ALA A 108 12.10 5.26 -11.71
CA ALA A 108 13.11 4.94 -10.70
C ALA A 108 13.41 3.44 -10.72
N ASP A 109 14.56 3.04 -10.13
CA ASP A 109 14.99 1.65 -10.07
C ASP A 109 14.27 0.87 -8.96
N PHE A 110 13.95 1.53 -7.86
CA PHE A 110 13.21 1.00 -6.73
C PHE A 110 12.23 2.03 -6.18
N VAL A 111 11.05 1.60 -5.79
CA VAL A 111 10.07 2.48 -5.12
C VAL A 111 9.44 1.76 -3.95
N HIS A 112 9.35 2.46 -2.82
CA HIS A 112 8.61 2.05 -1.64
C HIS A 112 7.43 2.99 -1.42
N TYR A 113 6.24 2.43 -1.22
CA TYR A 113 5.04 3.16 -0.82
C TYR A 113 4.71 2.88 0.63
N ASN A 114 4.67 3.92 1.43
CA ASN A 114 4.19 3.87 2.81
C ASN A 114 2.71 4.28 2.84
N LYS A 115 1.82 3.33 3.14
CA LYS A 115 0.38 3.55 3.14
C LYS A 115 -0.06 4.52 4.23
N GLN A 116 0.55 4.44 5.41
CA GLN A 116 0.18 5.29 6.54
C GLN A 116 0.47 6.77 6.28
N GLN A 117 1.56 7.05 5.55
CA GLN A 117 1.99 8.40 5.20
C GLN A 117 1.46 8.86 3.83
N ASP A 118 0.84 7.98 3.04
CA ASP A 118 0.50 8.18 1.61
C ASP A 118 1.69 8.72 0.81
N LEU A 119 2.87 8.12 1.05
CA LEU A 119 4.15 8.61 0.55
C LEU A 119 4.86 7.54 -0.27
N TYR A 120 5.18 7.87 -1.51
CA TYR A 120 6.09 7.11 -2.35
C TYR A 120 7.51 7.64 -2.20
N THR A 121 8.47 6.73 -2.05
CA THR A 121 9.90 7.04 -2.05
C THR A 121 10.57 6.30 -3.20
N ALA A 122 10.97 7.05 -4.21
CA ALA A 122 11.71 6.57 -5.38
C ALA A 122 13.21 6.66 -5.10
N ILE A 123 13.97 5.63 -5.47
CA ILE A 123 15.39 5.49 -5.18
C ILE A 123 16.09 4.89 -6.41
N GLY A 124 17.26 5.42 -6.70
CA GLY A 124 18.15 4.98 -7.78
C GLY A 124 17.71 5.48 -9.17
N HIS A 125 18.58 6.22 -9.82
CA HIS A 125 18.39 6.79 -11.16
C HIS A 125 17.01 7.41 -11.37
N VAL A 126 16.56 8.20 -10.39
CA VAL A 126 15.25 8.84 -10.45
C VAL A 126 15.24 9.90 -11.53
N VAL A 127 14.35 9.73 -12.49
CA VAL A 127 14.10 10.65 -13.60
C VAL A 127 12.67 11.14 -13.51
N LEU A 128 12.47 12.45 -13.53
CA LEU A 128 11.16 13.08 -13.73
C LEU A 128 11.28 14.03 -14.92
N GLU A 129 10.49 13.81 -15.97
CA GLU A 129 10.59 14.56 -17.22
C GLU A 129 9.24 15.14 -17.63
N ASP A 130 9.20 16.44 -17.90
CA ASP A 130 8.09 17.12 -18.58
C ASP A 130 8.33 17.05 -20.10
N LEU A 131 7.49 16.27 -20.77
CA LEU A 131 7.60 16.02 -22.22
C LEU A 131 7.12 17.22 -23.06
N ILE A 132 6.37 18.13 -22.46
CA ILE A 132 5.83 19.32 -23.14
C ILE A 132 6.85 20.46 -23.12
N LYS A 133 7.49 20.66 -21.97
CA LYS A 133 8.52 21.69 -21.78
C LYS A 133 9.92 21.22 -22.14
N HIS A 134 10.13 19.91 -22.33
CA HIS A 134 11.44 19.28 -22.51
C HIS A 134 12.39 19.55 -21.33
N GLU A 135 11.85 19.49 -20.11
CA GLU A 135 12.60 19.66 -18.87
C GLU A 135 12.75 18.30 -18.18
N LYS A 136 13.96 17.98 -17.76
CA LYS A 136 14.30 16.69 -17.16
C LYS A 136 15.05 16.86 -15.85
N LEU A 137 14.51 16.32 -14.78
CA LEU A 137 15.14 16.19 -13.47
C LEU A 137 15.82 14.83 -13.36
N ASN A 138 17.07 14.81 -12.89
CA ASN A 138 17.78 13.63 -12.44
C ASN A 138 18.16 13.78 -10.96
N THR A 139 17.95 12.72 -10.17
CA THR A 139 18.34 12.66 -8.76
C THR A 139 18.44 11.21 -8.30
N GLU A 140 19.04 10.94 -7.15
CA GLU A 140 19.14 9.59 -6.59
C GLU A 140 17.94 9.22 -5.71
N LYS A 141 17.20 10.22 -5.20
CA LYS A 141 16.04 9.97 -4.33
C LYS A 141 14.99 11.05 -4.50
N LEU A 142 13.73 10.64 -4.55
CA LEU A 142 12.59 11.55 -4.65
C LEU A 142 11.42 11.01 -3.83
N HIS A 143 10.79 11.90 -3.09
CA HIS A 143 9.54 11.62 -2.39
C HIS A 143 8.36 12.16 -3.19
N TRP A 144 7.29 11.41 -3.29
CA TRP A 144 6.03 11.84 -3.89
C TRP A 144 4.88 11.63 -2.89
N SER A 145 4.31 12.75 -2.44
CA SER A 145 3.07 12.77 -1.66
C SER A 145 1.89 12.92 -2.63
N ARG A 146 1.13 11.84 -2.79
CA ARG A 146 -0.03 11.82 -3.68
C ARG A 146 -1.15 12.72 -3.15
N SER A 147 -1.39 12.69 -1.84
CA SER A 147 -2.40 13.50 -1.16
C SER A 147 -2.14 15.00 -1.27
N GLU A 148 -0.85 15.41 -1.25
CA GLU A 148 -0.45 16.80 -1.40
C GLU A 148 -0.21 17.21 -2.86
N GLY A 149 -0.18 16.25 -3.78
CA GLY A 149 0.07 16.49 -5.20
C GLY A 149 1.45 17.08 -5.49
N ARG A 150 2.46 16.74 -4.66
CA ARG A 150 3.82 17.28 -4.79
C ARG A 150 4.89 16.20 -4.73
N VAL A 151 6.03 16.49 -5.35
CA VAL A 151 7.28 15.76 -5.20
C VAL A 151 8.32 16.63 -4.51
N PHE A 152 9.23 16.00 -3.73
CA PHE A 152 10.25 16.74 -2.99
C PHE A 152 11.42 15.82 -2.61
N ASN A 153 12.58 16.41 -2.36
CA ASN A 153 13.74 15.75 -1.76
C ASN A 153 14.67 16.76 -1.07
N ASN A 154 15.72 16.22 -0.44
CA ASN A 154 16.85 16.98 0.12
C ASN A 154 18.19 16.55 -0.49
N GLU A 155 18.13 15.80 -1.60
CA GLU A 155 19.30 15.28 -2.30
C GLU A 155 19.75 16.26 -3.39
N PHE A 156 20.92 15.97 -3.99
CA PHE A 156 21.37 16.68 -5.17
C PHE A 156 20.41 16.46 -6.33
N VAL A 157 20.13 17.53 -7.06
CA VAL A 157 19.28 17.54 -8.25
C VAL A 157 19.98 18.22 -9.40
N GLU A 158 19.77 17.68 -10.59
CA GLU A 158 20.15 18.28 -11.86
C GLU A 158 18.91 18.39 -12.75
N ILE A 159 18.56 19.61 -13.16
CA ILE A 159 17.43 19.87 -14.06
C ILE A 159 18.00 20.39 -15.37
N THR A 160 17.82 19.61 -16.42
CA THR A 160 18.15 19.99 -17.80
C THR A 160 16.91 20.60 -18.43
N THR A 161 17.04 21.82 -18.93
CA THR A 161 16.03 22.52 -19.73
C THR A 161 16.57 22.70 -21.16
N PRO A 162 15.77 23.15 -22.14
CA PRO A 162 16.26 23.41 -23.50
C PRO A 162 17.39 24.44 -23.59
N THR A 163 17.53 25.29 -22.57
CA THR A 163 18.45 26.43 -22.63
C THR A 163 19.56 26.39 -21.59
N GLN A 164 19.40 25.61 -20.52
CA GLN A 164 20.35 25.61 -19.40
C GLN A 164 20.28 24.32 -18.57
N ILE A 165 21.30 24.11 -17.77
CA ILE A 165 21.33 23.07 -16.74
C ILE A 165 21.34 23.76 -15.37
N LEU A 166 20.34 23.43 -14.55
CA LEU A 166 20.21 23.92 -13.18
C LEU A 166 20.63 22.81 -12.24
N LYS A 167 21.44 23.14 -11.24
CA LYS A 167 21.92 22.20 -10.22
C LYS A 167 21.66 22.75 -8.83
N GLY A 168 21.57 21.87 -7.84
CA GLY A 168 21.46 22.28 -6.45
C GLY A 168 21.06 21.13 -5.56
N LYS A 169 20.84 21.44 -4.28
CA LYS A 169 20.43 20.49 -3.27
C LYS A 169 19.01 20.81 -2.81
N GLY A 170 18.19 19.77 -2.76
CA GLY A 170 16.78 19.90 -2.38
C GLY A 170 15.90 20.46 -3.48
N LEU A 171 14.72 19.83 -3.62
CA LEU A 171 13.70 20.20 -4.59
C LEU A 171 12.33 20.13 -3.95
N THR A 172 11.45 21.03 -4.36
CA THR A 172 10.01 20.85 -4.25
C THR A 172 9.36 21.18 -5.59
N ALA A 173 8.42 20.34 -6.04
CA ALA A 173 7.75 20.49 -7.32
C ALA A 173 6.31 19.98 -7.25
N LYS A 174 5.44 20.41 -8.14
CA LYS A 174 4.16 19.74 -8.38
C LYS A 174 4.39 18.35 -8.96
N GLN A 175 3.49 17.41 -8.66
CA GLN A 175 3.63 16.02 -9.11
C GLN A 175 3.69 15.86 -10.63
N ASP A 176 3.08 16.77 -11.37
CA ASP A 176 3.09 16.82 -12.84
C ASP A 176 4.28 17.59 -13.41
N PHE A 177 5.20 18.06 -12.55
CA PHE A 177 6.38 18.84 -12.87
C PHE A 177 6.09 20.18 -13.59
N SER A 178 4.85 20.66 -13.49
CA SER A 178 4.47 21.94 -14.09
C SER A 178 5.13 23.16 -13.46
N SER A 179 5.61 23.03 -12.21
CA SER A 179 6.41 24.03 -11.51
C SER A 179 7.31 23.37 -10.48
N TYR A 180 8.50 23.93 -10.27
CA TYR A 180 9.46 23.45 -9.28
C TYR A 180 10.28 24.61 -8.68
N THR A 181 10.91 24.31 -7.55
CA THR A 181 11.86 25.18 -6.85
C THR A 181 13.03 24.34 -6.36
N ILE A 182 14.26 24.72 -6.71
CA ILE A 182 15.48 24.18 -6.10
C ILE A 182 15.74 24.96 -4.81
N LEU A 183 15.93 24.26 -3.68
CA LEU A 183 16.03 24.90 -2.36
C LEU A 183 17.38 25.57 -2.16
N GLU A 184 18.46 24.90 -2.54
CA GLU A 184 19.84 25.39 -2.46
C GLU A 184 20.44 25.30 -3.85
N PRO A 185 20.21 26.30 -4.74
CA PRO A 185 20.74 26.26 -6.10
C PRO A 185 22.26 26.43 -6.10
N GLU A 186 22.94 25.63 -6.92
CA GLU A 186 24.38 25.71 -7.15
C GLU A 186 24.64 26.27 -8.56
N GLY A 187 25.59 27.16 -8.68
CA GLY A 187 26.02 27.72 -9.96
C GLY A 187 25.95 29.23 -10.04
N GLN A 188 26.65 29.80 -11.03
CA GLN A 188 26.53 31.20 -11.36
C GLN A 188 25.35 31.39 -12.30
N ILE A 189 24.39 32.20 -11.94
CA ILE A 189 23.42 32.72 -12.89
C ILE A 189 24.20 33.69 -13.79
N LEU A 190 24.54 33.24 -14.99
CA LEU A 190 25.00 34.17 -16.03
C LEU A 190 23.80 35.04 -16.39
N HIS A 191 23.72 36.23 -15.80
CA HIS A 191 22.91 37.28 -16.35
C HIS A 191 23.51 37.57 -17.75
N ALA A 192 22.74 37.35 -18.79
CA ALA A 192 23.03 37.98 -20.05
C ALA A 192 22.91 39.49 -19.76
N ASP A 193 24.05 40.14 -19.53
CA ASP A 193 24.11 41.59 -19.51
C ASP A 193 23.42 42.04 -20.80
N SER A 194 22.38 42.83 -20.65
CA SER A 194 21.78 43.56 -21.74
C SER A 194 22.91 44.34 -22.43
N ALA A 195 23.35 43.80 -23.56
CA ALA A 195 24.28 44.51 -24.43
C ALA A 195 23.65 45.90 -24.69
N ASP A 196 24.31 46.90 -24.19
CA ASP A 196 24.04 48.27 -24.51
C ASP A 196 24.01 48.40 -26.04
N PHE A 197 22.83 48.64 -26.57
CA PHE A 197 22.69 49.17 -27.93
C PHE A 197 22.89 50.70 -27.84
N PHE A 198 24.08 51.12 -28.16
CA PHE A 198 24.34 52.48 -28.61
C PHE A 198 24.13 52.57 -30.13
#